data_6f89e3090f3009bc129481cf47e07252
#
_entry.id   6f89e3090f3009bc129481cf47e07252
#
_cell.length_a   1.000
_cell.length_b   1.000
_cell.length_c   1.000
_cell.angle_alpha   90.00
_cell.angle_beta   90.00
_cell.angle_gamma   90.00
#
_symmetry.space_group_name_H-M   'P 1'
#
loop_
_entity.id
_entity.type
_entity.pdbx_description
1 polymer ?
#
loop_
_entity_poly.entity_id
_entity_poly.type
_entity_poly.pdbx_seq_one_letter_code
_entity_poly.pdbx_strand_id
1 'polypeptide(L)'
;MEIQLWRSILCPYELAVKELMVKFEHILDEQKQNDLYSPIEQVSGRVKSLPRILEKMQRKHIPMEKMEEEIEDIAGIRIICQFEEDIDTVASIIRSRSDMTIKSEKNYLKHIKQSGYRSYHLIIYYTVDTINGPKRLQAEIQIRTMAMNFWATIEHSLQYKYKGEMPLHVAERLSNAADAIIALDREMSSVRDEIMDAQNSSQTQSNLVKDILLSIENLYKISNKREVEKIQDEFLRVFRTKDLQQLARFHRQLDIIAEGYRAQSVSF
;
A
#
# COMPACT_ATOMS: atom_id res chain seq x y z
N MET A 1 5.43 12.32 43.18
CA MET A 1 6.70 12.60 42.48
C MET A 1 6.92 11.64 41.29
N GLU A 2 6.87 10.32 41.48
CA GLU A 2 7.09 9.33 40.38
C GLU A 2 6.09 9.43 39.20
N ILE A 3 4.80 9.56 39.47
CA ILE A 3 3.76 9.67 38.40
C ILE A 3 3.96 10.91 37.53
N GLN A 4 4.42 12.01 38.13
CA GLN A 4 4.67 13.26 37.41
C GLN A 4 5.92 13.17 36.53
N LEU A 5 6.93 12.41 36.98
CA LEU A 5 8.13 12.11 36.20
C LEU A 5 7.77 11.27 34.94
N TRP A 6 6.98 10.20 35.10
CA TRP A 6 6.55 9.36 33.96
C TRP A 6 5.70 10.11 32.97
N ARG A 7 4.83 11.00 33.41
CA ARG A 7 4.09 11.88 32.51
C ARG A 7 5.00 12.77 31.67
N SER A 8 6.02 13.38 32.28
CA SER A 8 6.96 14.24 31.53
C SER A 8 7.80 13.45 30.52
N ILE A 9 8.11 12.19 30.79
CA ILE A 9 8.84 11.30 29.89
C ILE A 9 7.94 10.88 28.71
N LEU A 10 6.68 10.50 28.97
CA LEU A 10 5.80 9.91 27.96
C LEU A 10 5.07 10.95 27.07
N CYS A 11 4.86 12.17 27.57
CA CYS A 11 4.17 13.22 26.83
C CYS A 11 4.78 13.51 25.43
N PRO A 12 6.11 13.58 25.24
CA PRO A 12 6.70 13.71 23.90
C PRO A 12 6.40 12.54 22.98
N TYR A 13 6.28 11.31 23.51
CA TYR A 13 5.91 10.13 22.73
C TYR A 13 4.43 10.15 22.33
N GLU A 14 3.56 10.68 23.20
CA GLU A 14 2.15 10.90 22.87
C GLU A 14 1.99 11.92 21.72
N LEU A 15 2.79 12.99 21.74
CA LEU A 15 2.83 13.98 20.69
C LEU A 15 3.32 13.34 19.38
N ALA A 16 4.44 12.62 19.40
CA ALA A 16 4.99 11.93 18.25
C ALA A 16 3.98 10.97 17.59
N VAL A 17 3.26 10.19 18.40
CA VAL A 17 2.22 9.28 17.89
C VAL A 17 1.13 10.06 17.17
N LYS A 18 0.63 11.16 17.73
CA LYS A 18 -0.41 12.00 17.11
C LYS A 18 0.06 12.61 15.77
N GLU A 19 1.25 13.19 15.78
CA GLU A 19 1.81 13.82 14.57
C GLU A 19 2.06 12.79 13.47
N LEU A 20 2.63 11.62 13.81
CA LEU A 20 2.88 10.56 12.84
C LEU A 20 1.57 9.99 12.29
N MET A 21 0.54 9.81 13.12
CA MET A 21 -0.78 9.39 12.65
C MET A 21 -1.34 10.37 11.62
N VAL A 22 -1.40 11.65 11.94
CA VAL A 22 -1.88 12.69 11.02
C VAL A 22 -1.11 12.68 9.70
N LYS A 23 0.22 12.52 9.75
CA LYS A 23 1.06 12.47 8.54
C LYS A 23 0.76 11.27 7.64
N PHE A 24 0.54 10.09 8.22
CA PHE A 24 0.22 8.90 7.43
C PHE A 24 -1.24 8.87 6.97
N GLU A 25 -2.17 9.36 7.78
CA GLU A 25 -3.58 9.53 7.39
C GLU A 25 -3.69 10.55 6.24
N HIS A 26 -2.91 11.62 6.26
CA HIS A 26 -2.88 12.59 5.15
C HIS A 26 -2.44 11.97 3.82
N ILE A 27 -1.47 11.05 3.82
CA ILE A 27 -1.07 10.32 2.59
C ILE A 27 -2.25 9.52 2.02
N LEU A 28 -3.01 8.84 2.89
CA LEU A 28 -4.21 8.12 2.51
C LEU A 28 -5.27 9.05 1.90
N ASP A 29 -5.52 10.19 2.56
CA ASP A 29 -6.53 11.16 2.13
C ASP A 29 -6.14 11.83 0.81
N GLU A 30 -4.88 12.20 0.62
CA GLU A 30 -4.36 12.81 -0.61
C GLU A 30 -4.51 11.86 -1.80
N GLN A 31 -4.23 10.58 -1.62
CA GLN A 31 -4.40 9.58 -2.68
C GLN A 31 -5.88 9.38 -3.05
N LYS A 32 -6.75 9.30 -2.05
CA LYS A 32 -8.22 9.19 -2.26
C LYS A 32 -8.81 10.41 -2.97
N GLN A 33 -8.36 11.63 -2.61
CA GLN A 33 -8.82 12.86 -3.25
C GLN A 33 -8.42 12.96 -4.73
N ASN A 34 -7.32 12.33 -5.11
CA ASN A 34 -6.83 12.31 -6.49
C ASN A 34 -7.32 11.08 -7.27
N ASP A 35 -8.28 10.30 -6.75
CA ASP A 35 -8.75 9.04 -7.32
C ASP A 35 -7.60 8.04 -7.62
N LEU A 36 -6.52 8.11 -6.83
CA LEU A 36 -5.39 7.21 -6.93
C LEU A 36 -5.56 6.03 -5.98
N TYR A 37 -4.99 4.89 -6.37
CA TYR A 37 -4.88 3.75 -5.47
C TYR A 37 -4.04 4.12 -4.23
N SER A 38 -4.57 3.86 -3.04
CA SER A 38 -3.83 4.05 -1.79
C SER A 38 -3.27 2.72 -1.29
N PRO A 39 -1.95 2.61 -1.05
CA PRO A 39 -1.36 1.42 -0.43
C PRO A 39 -1.66 1.34 1.08
N ILE A 40 -2.22 2.40 1.66
CA ILE A 40 -2.59 2.46 3.07
C ILE A 40 -4.11 2.34 3.20
N GLU A 41 -4.57 1.39 4.00
CA GLU A 41 -5.99 1.21 4.32
C GLU A 41 -6.34 1.83 5.67
N GLN A 42 -5.48 1.65 6.66
CA GLN A 42 -5.72 2.15 8.01
C GLN A 42 -4.40 2.50 8.70
N VAL A 43 -4.43 3.57 9.48
CA VAL A 43 -3.35 3.96 10.40
C VAL A 43 -3.86 3.89 11.83
N SER A 44 -3.05 3.40 12.74
CA SER A 44 -3.30 3.45 14.17
C SER A 44 -2.00 3.66 14.95
N GLY A 45 -2.11 4.31 16.09
CA GLY A 45 -0.96 4.62 16.92
C GLY A 45 -1.22 4.38 18.39
N ARG A 46 -0.17 4.07 19.13
CA ARG A 46 -0.24 3.94 20.58
C ARG A 46 1.08 4.29 21.25
N VAL A 47 1.00 4.79 22.45
CA VAL A 47 2.12 4.82 23.38
C VAL A 47 2.09 3.54 24.24
N LYS A 48 3.23 2.92 24.42
CA LYS A 48 3.37 1.72 25.25
C LYS A 48 3.06 2.08 26.71
N SER A 49 2.18 1.30 27.34
CA SER A 49 1.80 1.55 28.73
C SER A 49 2.97 1.36 29.70
N LEU A 50 2.99 2.14 30.76
CA LEU A 50 4.04 2.10 31.77
C LEU A 50 4.33 0.68 32.30
N PRO A 51 3.33 -0.15 32.68
CA PRO A 51 3.59 -1.51 33.12
C PRO A 51 4.36 -2.34 32.08
N ARG A 52 4.02 -2.18 30.78
CA ARG A 52 4.70 -2.91 29.70
C ARG A 52 6.11 -2.37 29.41
N ILE A 53 6.37 -1.09 29.66
CA ILE A 53 7.73 -0.53 29.62
C ILE A 53 8.58 -1.15 30.72
N LEU A 54 8.10 -1.12 31.95
CA LEU A 54 8.80 -1.69 33.10
C LEU A 54 9.06 -3.19 32.95
N GLU A 55 8.06 -3.96 32.51
CA GLU A 55 8.20 -5.39 32.20
C GLU A 55 9.30 -5.65 31.16
N LYS A 56 9.33 -4.84 30.08
CA LYS A 56 10.36 -4.97 29.04
C LYS A 56 11.75 -4.60 29.55
N MET A 57 11.86 -3.55 30.38
CA MET A 57 13.11 -3.16 31.04
C MET A 57 13.63 -4.29 31.91
N GLN A 58 12.77 -4.85 32.76
CA GLN A 58 13.13 -5.95 33.65
C GLN A 58 13.60 -7.19 32.86
N ARG A 59 12.85 -7.60 31.85
CA ARG A 59 13.19 -8.77 31.04
C ARG A 59 14.49 -8.62 30.25
N LYS A 60 14.83 -7.40 29.84
CA LYS A 60 16.04 -7.10 29.06
C LYS A 60 17.19 -6.53 29.90
N HIS A 61 16.99 -6.41 31.21
CA HIS A 61 17.95 -5.78 32.14
C HIS A 61 18.36 -4.37 31.71
N ILE A 62 17.40 -3.56 31.22
CA ILE A 62 17.65 -2.18 30.78
C ILE A 62 17.57 -1.24 31.98
N PRO A 63 18.64 -0.47 32.30
CA PRO A 63 18.59 0.54 33.37
C PRO A 63 17.74 1.73 32.94
N MET A 64 17.22 2.50 33.90
CA MET A 64 16.30 3.62 33.68
C MET A 64 16.88 4.67 32.72
N GLU A 65 18.17 4.97 32.87
CA GLU A 65 18.90 5.99 32.09
C GLU A 65 18.97 5.63 30.60
N LYS A 66 18.91 4.34 30.27
CA LYS A 66 18.95 3.84 28.87
C LYS A 66 17.58 3.48 28.28
N MET A 67 16.51 3.69 29.03
CA MET A 67 15.18 3.28 28.66
C MET A 67 14.76 3.88 27.29
N GLU A 68 14.94 5.19 27.10
CA GLU A 68 14.57 5.88 25.85
C GLU A 68 15.46 5.49 24.66
N GLU A 69 16.67 5.00 24.91
CA GLU A 69 17.61 4.56 23.89
C GLU A 69 17.38 3.10 23.45
N GLU A 70 17.07 2.21 24.42
CA GLU A 70 16.99 0.76 24.18
C GLU A 70 15.56 0.26 23.93
N ILE A 71 14.53 1.01 24.37
CA ILE A 71 13.13 0.66 24.09
C ILE A 71 12.64 1.40 22.85
N GLU A 72 12.75 0.75 21.71
CA GLU A 72 12.44 1.30 20.39
C GLU A 72 10.94 1.48 20.11
N ASP A 73 10.05 0.86 20.91
CA ASP A 73 8.60 0.77 20.70
C ASP A 73 7.76 1.47 21.76
N ILE A 74 8.30 2.56 22.39
CA ILE A 74 7.52 3.41 23.29
C ILE A 74 6.42 4.11 22.49
N ALA A 75 6.77 4.77 21.37
CA ALA A 75 5.82 5.19 20.34
C ALA A 75 5.70 4.08 19.31
N GLY A 76 4.50 3.62 19.04
CA GLY A 76 4.22 2.59 18.03
C GLY A 76 3.15 3.06 17.07
N ILE A 77 3.45 3.01 15.78
CA ILE A 77 2.50 3.24 14.69
C ILE A 77 2.27 1.92 13.98
N ARG A 78 1.04 1.66 13.60
CA ARG A 78 0.67 0.52 12.77
C ARG A 78 -0.02 1.02 11.51
N ILE A 79 0.51 0.61 10.36
CA ILE A 79 -0.04 0.89 9.04
C ILE A 79 -0.53 -0.45 8.48
N ILE A 80 -1.79 -0.48 8.08
CA ILE A 80 -2.43 -1.64 7.47
C ILE A 80 -2.56 -1.38 5.99
N CYS A 81 -2.12 -2.34 5.19
CA CYS A 81 -2.20 -2.38 3.74
C CYS A 81 -3.21 -3.44 3.29
N GLN A 82 -3.71 -3.32 2.06
CA GLN A 82 -4.58 -4.36 1.48
C GLN A 82 -3.76 -5.57 1.02
N PHE A 83 -2.64 -5.33 0.33
CA PHE A 83 -1.84 -6.36 -0.32
C PHE A 83 -0.39 -6.36 0.18
N GLU A 84 0.32 -7.48 -0.05
CA GLU A 84 1.71 -7.65 0.39
C GLU A 84 2.66 -6.64 -0.31
N GLU A 85 2.42 -6.33 -1.59
CA GLU A 85 3.22 -5.38 -2.37
C GLU A 85 3.12 -3.94 -1.85
N ASP A 86 2.00 -3.60 -1.24
CA ASP A 86 1.79 -2.28 -0.63
C ASP A 86 2.74 -2.02 0.53
N ILE A 87 3.19 -3.09 1.21
CA ILE A 87 4.13 -2.98 2.33
C ILE A 87 5.45 -2.37 1.86
N ASP A 88 5.97 -2.82 0.71
CA ASP A 88 7.22 -2.27 0.14
C ASP A 88 7.00 -0.83 -0.37
N THR A 89 5.84 -0.53 -0.92
CA THR A 89 5.45 0.81 -1.36
C THR A 89 5.42 1.79 -0.17
N VAL A 90 4.73 1.43 0.91
CA VAL A 90 4.67 2.24 2.15
C VAL A 90 6.05 2.40 2.78
N ALA A 91 6.84 1.33 2.85
CA ALA A 91 8.21 1.40 3.35
C ALA A 91 9.08 2.37 2.51
N SER A 92 8.89 2.38 1.19
CA SER A 92 9.60 3.31 0.28
C SER A 92 9.16 4.75 0.48
N ILE A 93 7.86 5.00 0.68
CA ILE A 93 7.35 6.34 1.05
C ILE A 93 8.01 6.82 2.34
N ILE A 94 8.09 5.98 3.37
CA ILE A 94 8.72 6.35 4.65
C ILE A 94 10.20 6.65 4.47
N ARG A 95 10.92 5.85 3.68
CA ARG A 95 12.36 6.06 3.39
C ARG A 95 12.64 7.39 2.66
N SER A 96 11.75 7.81 1.80
CA SER A 96 11.91 9.07 1.03
C SER A 96 11.64 10.33 1.83
N ARG A 97 11.09 10.23 3.04
CA ARG A 97 10.74 11.40 3.86
C ARG A 97 11.96 12.05 4.48
N SER A 98 11.98 13.38 4.45
CA SER A 98 13.04 14.20 5.07
C SER A 98 12.80 14.51 6.55
N ASP A 99 11.55 14.33 7.03
CA ASP A 99 11.15 14.71 8.39
C ASP A 99 11.34 13.57 9.42
N MET A 100 11.88 12.42 8.98
CA MET A 100 12.22 11.30 9.84
C MET A 100 13.47 10.58 9.32
N THR A 101 14.20 9.91 10.20
CA THR A 101 15.42 9.17 9.85
C THR A 101 15.28 7.72 10.26
N ILE A 102 15.53 6.79 9.37
CA ILE A 102 15.49 5.36 9.67
C ILE A 102 16.72 4.97 10.49
N LYS A 103 16.48 4.36 11.66
CA LYS A 103 17.49 3.76 12.51
C LYS A 103 17.79 2.32 12.10
N SER A 104 16.73 1.52 11.90
CA SER A 104 16.86 0.11 11.53
C SER A 104 15.58 -0.41 10.89
N GLU A 105 15.71 -1.48 10.14
CA GLU A 105 14.62 -2.19 9.47
C GLU A 105 14.66 -3.68 9.81
N LYS A 106 13.49 -4.29 10.04
CA LYS A 106 13.33 -5.72 10.31
C LYS A 106 12.23 -6.27 9.42
N ASN A 107 12.62 -7.06 8.42
CA ASN A 107 11.69 -7.67 7.48
C ASN A 107 11.31 -9.08 7.94
N TYR A 108 10.20 -9.22 8.66
CA TYR A 108 9.65 -10.51 9.08
C TYR A 108 8.77 -11.17 8.00
N LEU A 109 8.67 -10.61 6.79
CA LEU A 109 8.09 -11.29 5.62
C LEU A 109 9.13 -12.27 5.04
N LYS A 110 10.40 -11.83 4.98
CA LYS A 110 11.52 -12.65 4.49
C LYS A 110 12.14 -13.52 5.59
N HIS A 111 12.21 -13.01 6.82
CA HIS A 111 12.79 -13.70 8.00
C HIS A 111 11.69 -14.05 8.99
N ILE A 112 10.93 -15.08 8.65
CA ILE A 112 9.74 -15.52 9.37
C ILE A 112 10.13 -15.96 10.80
N LYS A 113 9.40 -15.51 11.81
CA LYS A 113 9.55 -16.03 13.17
C LYS A 113 8.97 -17.43 13.29
N GLN A 114 9.49 -18.24 14.20
CA GLN A 114 8.98 -19.60 14.47
C GLN A 114 7.46 -19.64 14.77
N SER A 115 6.91 -18.55 15.32
CA SER A 115 5.46 -18.44 15.58
C SER A 115 4.62 -18.25 14.31
N GLY A 116 5.22 -18.04 13.15
CA GLY A 116 4.53 -17.65 11.92
C GLY A 116 4.29 -16.12 11.81
N TYR A 117 4.71 -15.33 12.77
CA TYR A 117 4.52 -13.87 12.77
C TYR A 117 5.19 -13.20 11.57
N ARG A 118 4.43 -12.35 10.88
CA ARG A 118 4.86 -11.59 9.71
C ARG A 118 4.50 -10.11 9.85
N SER A 119 5.44 -9.25 9.52
CA SER A 119 5.30 -7.80 9.54
C SER A 119 6.57 -7.16 9.01
N TYR A 120 6.48 -5.96 8.51
CA TYR A 120 7.64 -5.12 8.22
C TYR A 120 7.77 -4.06 9.32
N HIS A 121 8.93 -3.96 9.97
CA HIS A 121 9.16 -3.01 11.04
C HIS A 121 10.24 -2.01 10.65
N LEU A 122 9.93 -0.74 10.84
CA LEU A 122 10.86 0.38 10.73
C LEU A 122 11.02 1.02 12.10
N ILE A 123 12.24 1.15 12.57
CA ILE A 123 12.55 1.99 13.72
C ILE A 123 13.07 3.30 13.17
N ILE A 124 12.41 4.38 13.52
CA ILE A 124 12.74 5.73 13.07
C ILE A 124 13.17 6.60 14.25
N TYR A 125 14.00 7.61 13.94
CA TYR A 125 14.15 8.79 14.76
C TYR A 125 13.20 9.86 14.26
N TYR A 126 12.44 10.42 15.19
CA TYR A 126 11.50 11.51 14.95
C TYR A 126 11.73 12.63 15.97
N THR A 127 11.64 13.88 15.54
CA THR A 127 11.80 15.04 16.41
C THR A 127 10.45 15.70 16.62
N VAL A 128 10.07 15.91 17.88
CA VAL A 128 8.88 16.66 18.28
C VAL A 128 9.30 17.96 18.97
N ASP A 129 8.53 19.01 18.76
CA ASP A 129 8.73 20.27 19.46
C ASP A 129 7.94 20.30 20.75
N THR A 130 8.67 20.32 21.89
CA THR A 130 8.08 20.39 23.22
C THR A 130 8.25 21.80 23.82
N ILE A 131 7.57 22.08 24.91
CA ILE A 131 7.75 23.33 25.67
C ILE A 131 9.18 23.55 26.16
N ASN A 132 9.99 22.48 26.24
CA ASN A 132 11.39 22.51 26.64
C ASN A 132 12.34 22.48 25.43
N GLY A 133 11.83 22.69 24.23
CA GLY A 133 12.57 22.62 22.98
C GLY A 133 12.40 21.28 22.23
N PRO A 134 13.10 21.13 21.10
CA PRO A 134 12.98 19.94 20.26
C PRO A 134 13.52 18.70 20.99
N LYS A 135 12.75 17.61 20.97
CA LYS A 135 13.14 16.30 21.49
C LYS A 135 13.16 15.25 20.40
N ARG A 136 14.34 14.69 20.14
CA ARG A 136 14.50 13.54 19.24
C ARG A 136 14.19 12.24 19.99
N LEU A 137 13.30 11.43 19.45
CA LEU A 137 12.89 10.15 20.05
C LEU A 137 12.79 9.05 19.00
N GLN A 138 12.61 7.81 19.46
CA GLN A 138 12.44 6.65 18.60
C GLN A 138 10.96 6.28 18.52
N ALA A 139 10.53 5.85 17.32
CA ALA A 139 9.22 5.28 17.09
C ALA A 139 9.32 4.01 16.25
N GLU A 140 8.53 3.01 16.57
CA GLU A 140 8.38 1.79 15.77
C GLU A 140 7.18 1.95 14.82
N ILE A 141 7.40 1.75 13.53
CA ILE A 141 6.35 1.67 12.52
C ILE A 141 6.23 0.20 12.10
N GLN A 142 5.06 -0.38 12.28
CA GLN A 142 4.72 -1.75 11.87
C GLN A 142 3.81 -1.69 10.64
N ILE A 143 4.24 -2.28 9.52
CA ILE A 143 3.48 -2.33 8.29
C ILE A 143 3.06 -3.79 8.07
N ARG A 144 1.77 -4.02 7.81
CA ARG A 144 1.15 -5.35 7.67
C ARG A 144 0.01 -5.30 6.68
N THR A 145 -0.33 -6.44 6.09
CA THR A 145 -1.63 -6.60 5.44
C THR A 145 -2.76 -6.72 6.48
N MET A 146 -4.00 -6.58 6.01
CA MET A 146 -5.19 -6.83 6.84
C MET A 146 -5.19 -8.24 7.43
N ALA A 147 -4.83 -9.24 6.64
CA ALA A 147 -4.79 -10.64 7.05
C ALA A 147 -3.67 -10.90 8.07
N MET A 148 -2.47 -10.36 7.84
CA MET A 148 -1.37 -10.41 8.82
C MET A 148 -1.74 -9.75 10.14
N ASN A 149 -2.45 -8.62 10.09
CA ASN A 149 -2.90 -7.92 11.29
C ASN A 149 -3.95 -8.70 12.06
N PHE A 150 -4.90 -9.34 11.36
CA PHE A 150 -5.88 -10.23 11.97
C PHE A 150 -5.18 -11.35 12.75
N TRP A 151 -4.27 -12.08 12.12
CA TRP A 151 -3.53 -13.17 12.78
C TRP A 151 -2.74 -12.67 14.01
N ALA A 152 -1.96 -11.59 13.85
CA ALA A 152 -1.13 -11.06 14.90
C ALA A 152 -1.94 -10.54 16.11
N THR A 153 -3.16 -10.04 15.86
CA THR A 153 -4.06 -9.59 16.93
C THR A 153 -4.59 -10.77 17.73
N ILE A 154 -4.99 -11.84 17.06
CA ILE A 154 -5.50 -13.06 17.71
C ILE A 154 -4.38 -13.78 18.45
N GLU A 155 -3.23 -14.00 17.80
CA GLU A 155 -2.05 -14.65 18.42
C GLU A 155 -1.64 -13.94 19.71
N HIS A 156 -1.51 -12.61 19.67
CA HIS A 156 -1.18 -11.80 20.85
C HIS A 156 -2.24 -11.92 21.94
N SER A 157 -3.52 -11.96 21.60
CA SER A 157 -4.62 -12.13 22.57
C SER A 157 -4.58 -13.51 23.22
N LEU A 158 -4.29 -14.55 22.45
CA LEU A 158 -4.16 -15.90 22.97
C LEU A 158 -2.94 -16.06 23.88
N GLN A 159 -1.77 -15.54 23.48
CA GLN A 159 -0.57 -15.55 24.30
C GLN A 159 -0.76 -14.81 25.62
N TYR A 160 -1.45 -13.66 25.61
CA TYR A 160 -1.72 -12.89 26.81
C TYR A 160 -2.65 -13.60 27.78
N LYS A 161 -3.66 -14.31 27.28
CA LYS A 161 -4.60 -15.08 28.12
C LYS A 161 -3.99 -16.36 28.69
N TYR A 162 -3.02 -16.92 27.99
CA TYR A 162 -2.34 -18.14 28.41
C TYR A 162 -1.06 -17.82 29.19
N LYS A 163 -1.13 -17.89 30.52
CA LYS A 163 -0.03 -17.53 31.43
C LYS A 163 1.10 -18.57 31.57
N GLY A 164 1.10 -19.62 30.73
CA GLY A 164 2.09 -20.72 30.75
C GLY A 164 2.85 -20.82 29.42
N GLU A 165 3.74 -21.81 29.34
CA GLU A 165 4.36 -22.17 28.07
C GLU A 165 3.31 -22.76 27.12
N MET A 166 3.20 -22.18 25.92
CA MET A 166 2.24 -22.63 24.92
C MET A 166 2.55 -24.07 24.49
N PRO A 167 1.59 -25.01 24.56
CA PRO A 167 1.81 -26.38 24.11
C PRO A 167 2.25 -26.42 22.65
N LEU A 168 3.23 -27.27 22.32
CA LEU A 168 3.82 -27.35 20.96
C LEU A 168 2.77 -27.52 19.86
N HIS A 169 1.78 -28.43 20.09
CA HIS A 169 0.72 -28.65 19.11
C HIS A 169 -0.16 -27.40 18.85
N VAL A 170 -0.31 -26.51 19.83
CA VAL A 170 -1.03 -25.22 19.67
C VAL A 170 -0.17 -24.23 18.91
N ALA A 171 1.12 -24.16 19.23
CA ALA A 171 2.08 -23.31 18.50
C ALA A 171 2.17 -23.70 17.01
N GLU A 172 2.21 -25.00 16.71
CA GLU A 172 2.18 -25.52 15.34
C GLU A 172 0.89 -25.13 14.60
N ARG A 173 -0.26 -25.23 15.25
CA ARG A 173 -1.55 -24.82 14.66
C ARG A 173 -1.60 -23.31 14.37
N LEU A 174 -1.03 -22.49 15.25
CA LEU A 174 -0.92 -21.05 15.01
C LEU A 174 0.00 -20.74 13.83
N SER A 175 1.13 -21.45 13.71
CA SER A 175 2.02 -21.33 12.56
C SER A 175 1.33 -21.73 11.25
N ASN A 176 0.61 -22.87 11.23
CA ASN A 176 -0.16 -23.30 10.05
C ASN A 176 -1.26 -22.28 9.68
N ALA A 177 -1.90 -21.67 10.68
CA ALA A 177 -2.87 -20.59 10.42
C ALA A 177 -2.21 -19.35 9.81
N ALA A 178 -0.97 -19.01 10.20
CA ALA A 178 -0.23 -17.93 9.58
C ALA A 178 0.09 -18.21 8.10
N ASP A 179 0.45 -19.45 7.78
CA ASP A 179 0.72 -19.85 6.38
C ASP A 179 -0.56 -19.83 5.51
N ALA A 180 -1.70 -20.23 6.07
CA ALA A 180 -3.00 -20.13 5.39
C ALA A 180 -3.37 -18.66 5.08
N ILE A 181 -3.08 -17.75 6.00
CA ILE A 181 -3.30 -16.30 5.82
C ILE A 181 -2.43 -15.73 4.70
N ILE A 182 -1.18 -16.15 4.59
CA ILE A 182 -0.30 -15.72 3.50
C ILE A 182 -0.77 -16.27 2.15
N ALA A 183 -1.25 -17.51 2.12
CA ALA A 183 -1.85 -18.06 0.91
C ALA A 183 -3.08 -17.23 0.47
N LEU A 184 -3.91 -16.80 1.43
CA LEU A 184 -5.03 -15.92 1.16
C LEU A 184 -4.59 -14.56 0.64
N ASP A 185 -3.60 -13.92 1.26
CA ASP A 185 -3.06 -12.63 0.80
C ASP A 185 -2.57 -12.70 -0.66
N ARG A 186 -1.83 -13.77 -1.01
CA ARG A 186 -1.33 -13.99 -2.37
C ARG A 186 -2.44 -14.21 -3.38
N GLU A 187 -3.45 -15.00 -3.02
CA GLU A 187 -4.61 -15.22 -3.88
C GLU A 187 -5.38 -13.91 -4.13
N MET A 188 -5.57 -13.10 -3.10
CA MET A 188 -6.21 -11.79 -3.24
C MET A 188 -5.40 -10.83 -4.11
N SER A 189 -4.07 -10.84 -4.01
CA SER A 189 -3.20 -10.06 -4.92
C SER A 189 -3.35 -10.53 -6.36
N SER A 190 -3.37 -11.85 -6.60
CA SER A 190 -3.58 -12.41 -7.96
C SER A 190 -4.94 -12.00 -8.56
N VAL A 191 -6.01 -12.10 -7.77
CA VAL A 191 -7.36 -11.67 -8.20
C VAL A 191 -7.39 -10.18 -8.54
N ARG A 192 -6.74 -9.33 -7.71
CA ARG A 192 -6.61 -7.90 -8.01
C ARG A 192 -5.92 -7.68 -9.36
N ASP A 193 -4.79 -8.34 -9.59
CA ASP A 193 -4.00 -8.18 -10.81
C ASP A 193 -4.81 -8.60 -12.05
N GLU A 194 -5.53 -9.70 -11.98
CA GLU A 194 -6.44 -10.14 -13.07
C GLU A 194 -7.55 -9.12 -13.35
N ILE A 195 -8.14 -8.53 -12.31
CA ILE A 195 -9.16 -7.48 -12.47
C ILE A 195 -8.56 -6.23 -13.11
N MET A 196 -7.38 -5.80 -12.65
CA MET A 196 -6.70 -4.61 -13.19
C MET A 196 -6.31 -4.81 -14.65
N ASP A 197 -5.83 -5.99 -15.03
CA ASP A 197 -5.50 -6.34 -16.41
C ASP A 197 -6.76 -6.34 -17.30
N ALA A 198 -7.87 -6.89 -16.82
CA ALA A 198 -9.14 -6.86 -17.51
C ALA A 198 -9.67 -5.43 -17.69
N GLN A 199 -9.56 -4.57 -16.69
CA GLN A 199 -9.96 -3.17 -16.76
C GLN A 199 -9.08 -2.38 -17.74
N ASN A 200 -7.77 -2.55 -17.69
CA ASN A 200 -6.82 -1.92 -18.61
C ASN A 200 -7.10 -2.32 -20.06
N SER A 201 -7.37 -3.60 -20.30
CA SER A 201 -7.74 -4.11 -21.63
C SER A 201 -9.05 -3.48 -22.11
N SER A 202 -10.07 -3.38 -21.26
CA SER A 202 -11.35 -2.75 -21.57
C SER A 202 -11.20 -1.25 -21.87
N GLN A 203 -10.39 -0.54 -21.07
CA GLN A 203 -10.14 0.89 -21.28
C GLN A 203 -9.37 1.13 -22.58
N THR A 204 -8.37 0.32 -22.89
CA THR A 204 -7.61 0.37 -24.14
C THR A 204 -8.53 0.13 -25.34
N GLN A 205 -9.42 -0.86 -25.25
CA GLN A 205 -10.42 -1.11 -26.29
C GLN A 205 -11.36 0.09 -26.48
N SER A 206 -11.85 0.68 -25.40
CA SER A 206 -12.75 1.83 -25.45
C SER A 206 -12.09 3.06 -26.08
N ASN A 207 -10.83 3.34 -25.73
CA ASN A 207 -10.07 4.44 -26.31
C ASN A 207 -9.85 4.22 -27.81
N LEU A 208 -9.43 3.02 -28.20
CA LEU A 208 -9.19 2.66 -29.59
C LEU A 208 -10.48 2.78 -30.45
N VAL A 209 -11.61 2.36 -29.90
CA VAL A 209 -12.93 2.54 -30.56
C VAL A 209 -13.26 4.01 -30.76
N LYS A 210 -13.02 4.86 -29.75
CA LYS A 210 -13.23 6.32 -29.88
C LYS A 210 -12.36 6.91 -30.97
N ASP A 211 -11.09 6.54 -31.03
CA ASP A 211 -10.15 7.05 -32.06
C ASP A 211 -10.55 6.62 -33.43
N ILE A 212 -10.98 5.35 -33.62
CA ILE A 212 -11.50 4.85 -34.87
C ILE A 212 -12.75 5.64 -35.32
N LEU A 213 -13.71 5.86 -34.42
CA LEU A 213 -14.93 6.60 -34.73
C LEU A 213 -14.64 8.05 -35.12
N LEU A 214 -13.69 8.72 -34.41
CA LEU A 214 -13.24 10.07 -34.79
C LEU A 214 -12.57 10.10 -36.17
N SER A 215 -11.75 9.09 -36.46
CA SER A 215 -11.10 8.99 -37.78
C SER A 215 -12.12 8.76 -38.90
N ILE A 216 -13.14 7.92 -38.68
CA ILE A 216 -14.25 7.70 -39.62
C ILE A 216 -15.07 8.99 -39.84
N GLU A 217 -15.38 9.72 -38.73
CA GLU A 217 -16.08 11.01 -38.81
C GLU A 217 -15.29 12.05 -39.65
N ASN A 218 -13.99 12.11 -39.43
CA ASN A 218 -13.12 13.02 -40.19
C ASN A 218 -13.06 12.62 -41.67
N LEU A 219 -13.00 11.32 -41.98
CA LEU A 219 -13.06 10.84 -43.37
C LEU A 219 -14.40 11.17 -44.05
N TYR A 220 -15.51 11.16 -43.31
CA TYR A 220 -16.83 11.52 -43.87
C TYR A 220 -16.86 12.96 -44.37
N LYS A 221 -16.02 13.86 -43.85
CA LYS A 221 -15.93 15.28 -44.27
C LYS A 221 -15.11 15.49 -45.56
N ILE A 222 -14.19 14.55 -45.87
CA ILE A 222 -13.19 14.72 -46.96
C ILE A 222 -13.22 13.63 -48.01
N SER A 223 -14.02 12.57 -47.87
CA SER A 223 -14.05 11.43 -48.80
C SER A 223 -15.45 11.14 -49.34
N ASN A 224 -15.53 10.15 -50.26
CA ASN A 224 -16.80 9.73 -50.86
C ASN A 224 -17.64 8.92 -49.86
N LYS A 225 -18.93 9.25 -49.74
CA LYS A 225 -19.89 8.61 -48.82
C LYS A 225 -19.91 7.07 -48.93
N ARG A 226 -19.84 6.51 -50.14
CA ARG A 226 -19.84 5.05 -50.37
C ARG A 226 -18.60 4.35 -49.80
N GLU A 227 -17.45 5.02 -49.74
CA GLU A 227 -16.23 4.48 -49.17
C GLU A 227 -16.27 4.49 -47.66
N VAL A 228 -16.80 5.55 -47.05
CA VAL A 228 -16.99 5.64 -45.61
C VAL A 228 -17.97 4.56 -45.12
N GLU A 229 -19.05 4.30 -45.85
CA GLU A 229 -20.00 3.22 -45.54
C GLU A 229 -19.31 1.84 -45.52
N LYS A 230 -18.41 1.54 -46.48
CA LYS A 230 -17.62 0.29 -46.45
C LYS A 230 -16.68 0.20 -45.24
N ILE A 231 -16.03 1.31 -44.90
CA ILE A 231 -15.15 1.38 -43.73
C ILE A 231 -15.95 1.17 -42.45
N GLN A 232 -17.14 1.73 -42.34
CA GLN A 232 -18.04 1.52 -41.18
C GLN A 232 -18.50 0.06 -41.08
N ASP A 233 -18.83 -0.58 -42.17
CA ASP A 233 -19.22 -1.99 -42.22
C ASP A 233 -18.05 -2.90 -41.79
N GLU A 234 -16.84 -2.58 -42.21
CA GLU A 234 -15.65 -3.31 -41.85
C GLU A 234 -15.30 -3.10 -40.33
N PHE A 235 -15.40 -1.87 -39.85
CA PHE A 235 -15.27 -1.57 -38.43
C PHE A 235 -16.27 -2.40 -37.58
N LEU A 236 -17.54 -2.45 -37.98
CA LEU A 236 -18.55 -3.22 -37.23
C LEU A 236 -18.26 -4.72 -37.23
N ARG A 237 -17.68 -5.27 -38.30
CA ARG A 237 -17.24 -6.67 -38.34
C ARG A 237 -16.10 -6.90 -37.37
N VAL A 238 -15.06 -6.06 -37.40
CA VAL A 238 -13.90 -6.16 -36.51
C VAL A 238 -14.29 -5.95 -35.04
N PHE A 239 -15.16 -4.98 -34.77
CA PHE A 239 -15.66 -4.72 -33.41
C PHE A 239 -16.39 -5.92 -32.78
N ARG A 240 -17.17 -6.66 -33.61
CA ARG A 240 -17.89 -7.88 -33.18
C ARG A 240 -16.96 -9.01 -32.76
N THR A 241 -15.73 -9.06 -33.24
CA THR A 241 -14.76 -10.11 -32.86
C THR A 241 -14.23 -9.94 -31.46
N LYS A 242 -14.36 -8.75 -30.87
CA LYS A 242 -13.77 -8.37 -29.57
C LYS A 242 -12.25 -8.54 -29.50
N ASP A 243 -11.57 -8.65 -30.64
CA ASP A 243 -10.13 -8.84 -30.73
C ASP A 243 -9.43 -7.48 -30.81
N LEU A 244 -8.71 -7.12 -29.73
CA LEU A 244 -7.99 -5.86 -29.60
C LEU A 244 -6.89 -5.70 -30.68
N GLN A 245 -6.25 -6.80 -31.09
CA GLN A 245 -5.21 -6.76 -32.11
C GLN A 245 -5.80 -6.45 -33.50
N GLN A 246 -6.97 -7.02 -33.80
CA GLN A 246 -7.67 -6.72 -35.05
C GLN A 246 -8.15 -5.27 -35.09
N LEU A 247 -8.69 -4.75 -33.97
CA LEU A 247 -9.07 -3.35 -33.85
C LEU A 247 -7.86 -2.41 -34.03
N ALA A 248 -6.72 -2.73 -33.42
CA ALA A 248 -5.51 -1.93 -33.57
C ALA A 248 -4.92 -1.98 -35.00
N ARG A 249 -5.05 -3.11 -35.71
CA ARG A 249 -4.66 -3.21 -37.12
C ARG A 249 -5.60 -2.37 -38.00
N PHE A 250 -6.88 -2.45 -37.75
CA PHE A 250 -7.89 -1.66 -38.46
C PHE A 250 -7.66 -0.16 -38.26
N HIS A 251 -7.39 0.29 -37.07
CA HIS A 251 -7.07 1.70 -36.77
C HIS A 251 -5.86 2.19 -37.56
N ARG A 252 -4.77 1.43 -37.60
CA ARG A 252 -3.58 1.78 -38.40
C ARG A 252 -3.86 1.85 -39.89
N GLN A 253 -4.68 0.94 -40.41
CA GLN A 253 -5.10 0.99 -41.82
C GLN A 253 -5.94 2.23 -42.13
N LEU A 254 -6.84 2.59 -41.20
CA LEU A 254 -7.67 3.77 -41.29
C LEU A 254 -6.86 5.07 -41.32
N ASP A 255 -5.80 5.15 -40.46
CA ASP A 255 -4.89 6.31 -40.43
C ASP A 255 -4.17 6.48 -41.75
N ILE A 256 -3.69 5.41 -42.37
CA ILE A 256 -3.04 5.45 -43.69
C ILE A 256 -4.03 5.96 -44.79
N ILE A 257 -5.27 5.49 -44.73
CA ILE A 257 -6.31 5.94 -45.66
C ILE A 257 -6.60 7.43 -45.46
N ALA A 258 -6.73 7.88 -44.20
CA ALA A 258 -6.98 9.28 -43.83
C ALA A 258 -5.86 10.21 -44.28
N GLU A 259 -4.60 9.79 -44.14
CA GLU A 259 -3.44 10.53 -44.65
C GLU A 259 -3.45 10.67 -46.18
N GLY A 260 -3.79 9.59 -46.86
CA GLY A 260 -3.91 9.63 -48.33
C GLY A 260 -4.95 10.65 -48.82
N TYR A 261 -6.12 10.73 -48.19
CA TYR A 261 -7.14 11.74 -48.52
C TYR A 261 -6.72 13.18 -48.19
N ARG A 262 -6.02 13.38 -47.05
CA ARG A 262 -5.48 14.71 -46.70
C ARG A 262 -4.45 15.19 -47.74
N ALA A 263 -3.54 14.32 -48.17
CA ALA A 263 -2.53 14.66 -49.16
C ALA A 263 -3.17 15.06 -50.51
N GLN A 264 -4.26 14.41 -50.94
CA GLN A 264 -4.99 14.76 -52.12
C GLN A 264 -5.76 16.08 -52.02
N SER A 265 -6.27 16.43 -50.85
CA SER A 265 -7.02 17.67 -50.59
C SER A 265 -6.14 18.93 -50.53
N VAL A 266 -4.82 18.78 -50.28
CA VAL A 266 -3.85 19.90 -50.24
C VAL A 266 -3.24 20.19 -51.63
N SER A 267 -3.46 19.34 -52.60
CA SER A 267 -2.91 19.48 -53.98
C SER A 267 -3.84 20.23 -54.94
N PHE A 268 -4.87 20.88 -54.45
CA PHE A 268 -5.77 21.79 -55.16
C PHE A 268 -5.75 23.15 -54.41
#